data_51c122de8ad2ebca195571d80344b9a8
#
_entry.id   51c122de8ad2ebca195571d80344b9a8
#
_cell.length_a   1.000
_cell.length_b   1.000
_cell.length_c   1.000
_cell.angle_alpha   90.00
_cell.angle_beta   90.00
_cell.angle_gamma   90.00
#
_symmetry.space_group_name_H-M   'P 1'
#
loop_
_entity.id
_entity.type
_entity.pdbx_description
1 polymer ?
#
loop_
_entity_poly.entity_id
_entity_poly.type
_entity_poly.pdbx_seq_one_letter_code
_entity_poly.pdbx_strand_id
1 'polypeptide(L)'
;RDSNLIASILGILKAGCAFIPIDPEYPQERINYIYENSQADYIIANESGENSLDIEELLKEGNSENPDVNVDSDDLAYMIYTSGSTGNPKGVMICHKNICNQAQNPKSTYDSLLCITTISFDVSVDDILTSLSNGLKLILADDIQIRTIPELIKLIDENKPEVLEITPSRFA
;
A
#
# COMPACT_ATOMS: atom_id res chain seq x y z
N ARG A 1 -1.02 -0.47 10.13
CA ARG A 1 0.14 -0.54 9.19
C ARG A 1 1.17 -1.48 9.79
N ASP A 2 1.39 -2.61 9.15
CA ASP A 2 2.26 -3.68 9.62
C ASP A 2 2.69 -4.58 8.46
N SER A 3 3.34 -5.70 8.75
CA SER A 3 3.73 -6.71 7.75
C SER A 3 2.54 -7.34 7.03
N ASN A 4 1.37 -7.40 7.66
CA ASN A 4 0.17 -7.98 7.06
C ASN A 4 -0.35 -7.13 5.89
N LEU A 5 -0.21 -5.81 5.97
CA LEU A 5 -0.49 -4.91 4.84
C LEU A 5 0.39 -5.24 3.63
N ILE A 6 1.69 -5.43 3.87
CA ILE A 6 2.63 -5.77 2.79
C ILE A 6 2.31 -7.15 2.20
N ALA A 7 2.04 -8.13 3.06
CA ALA A 7 1.65 -9.48 2.63
C ALA A 7 0.36 -9.45 1.80
N SER A 8 -0.65 -8.66 2.20
CA SER A 8 -1.90 -8.49 1.45
C SER A 8 -1.65 -7.90 0.07
N ILE A 9 -0.90 -6.81 -0.04
CA ILE A 9 -0.57 -6.17 -1.32
C ILE A 9 0.12 -7.17 -2.26
N LEU A 10 1.18 -7.83 -1.77
CA LEU A 10 1.93 -8.78 -2.58
C LEU A 10 1.10 -10.01 -2.94
N GLY A 11 0.29 -10.52 -2.02
CA GLY A 11 -0.60 -11.66 -2.24
C GLY A 11 -1.63 -11.36 -3.33
N ILE A 12 -2.29 -10.20 -3.27
CA ILE A 12 -3.25 -9.76 -4.28
C ILE A 12 -2.60 -9.66 -5.67
N LEU A 13 -1.45 -8.99 -5.75
CA LEU A 13 -0.72 -8.85 -7.03
C LEU A 13 -0.25 -10.21 -7.59
N LYS A 14 0.23 -11.11 -6.74
CA LYS A 14 0.63 -12.46 -7.13
C LYS A 14 -0.56 -13.31 -7.59
N ALA A 15 -1.74 -13.07 -7.06
CA ALA A 15 -2.98 -13.72 -7.50
C ALA A 15 -3.51 -13.17 -8.84
N GLY A 16 -2.83 -12.19 -9.45
CA GLY A 16 -3.28 -11.53 -10.67
C GLY A 16 -4.47 -10.59 -10.46
N CYS A 17 -4.70 -10.17 -9.21
CA CYS A 17 -5.77 -9.26 -8.85
C CYS A 17 -5.24 -7.84 -8.62
N ALA A 18 -6.14 -6.86 -8.68
CA ALA A 18 -5.84 -5.47 -8.33
C ALA A 18 -6.26 -5.16 -6.90
N PHE A 19 -5.50 -4.32 -6.20
CA PHE A 19 -5.88 -3.87 -4.88
C PHE A 19 -6.34 -2.41 -4.85
N ILE A 20 -7.18 -2.09 -3.87
CA ILE A 20 -7.66 -0.75 -3.61
C ILE A 20 -7.38 -0.44 -2.14
N PRO A 21 -6.38 0.42 -1.85
CA PRO A 21 -6.07 0.74 -0.47
C PRO A 21 -7.12 1.69 0.11
N ILE A 22 -7.70 1.29 1.23
CA ILE A 22 -8.69 2.08 1.97
C ILE A 22 -8.14 2.33 3.37
N ASP A 23 -8.04 3.59 3.76
CA ASP A 23 -7.70 3.98 5.12
C ASP A 23 -8.90 3.69 6.04
N PRO A 24 -8.74 2.86 7.09
CA PRO A 24 -9.84 2.54 8.00
C PRO A 24 -10.36 3.76 8.79
N GLU A 25 -9.61 4.84 8.84
CA GLU A 25 -10.03 6.11 9.48
C GLU A 25 -10.90 6.98 8.58
N TYR A 26 -11.12 6.60 7.34
CA TYR A 26 -12.07 7.35 6.52
C TYR A 26 -13.49 7.25 7.10
N PRO A 27 -14.29 8.33 6.94
CA PRO A 27 -15.72 8.25 7.25
C PRO A 27 -16.37 7.03 6.55
N GLN A 28 -17.26 6.33 7.25
CA GLN A 28 -17.91 5.12 6.74
C GLN A 28 -18.58 5.32 5.38
N GLU A 29 -19.20 6.48 5.17
CA GLU A 29 -19.79 6.85 3.87
C GLU A 29 -18.77 6.83 2.73
N ARG A 30 -17.54 7.28 3.00
CA ARG A 30 -16.45 7.26 2.02
C ARG A 30 -15.97 5.84 1.74
N ILE A 31 -15.84 5.00 2.78
CA ILE A 31 -15.46 3.59 2.64
C ILE A 31 -16.50 2.86 1.79
N ASN A 32 -17.78 3.02 2.13
CA ASN A 32 -18.88 2.40 1.40
C ASN A 32 -18.91 2.85 -0.08
N TYR A 33 -18.75 4.16 -0.30
CA TYR A 33 -18.69 4.69 -1.67
C TYR A 33 -17.54 4.08 -2.48
N ILE A 34 -16.34 3.99 -1.91
CA ILE A 34 -15.18 3.39 -2.59
C ILE A 34 -15.46 1.93 -2.93
N TYR A 35 -15.97 1.16 -1.96
CA TYR A 35 -16.29 -0.25 -2.15
C TYR A 35 -17.33 -0.48 -3.24
N GLU A 36 -18.46 0.23 -3.19
CA GLU A 36 -19.53 0.12 -4.18
C GLU A 36 -19.08 0.60 -5.58
N ASN A 37 -18.38 1.74 -5.65
CA ASN A 37 -17.95 2.33 -6.91
C ASN A 37 -16.85 1.53 -7.60
N SER A 38 -15.95 0.90 -6.83
CA SER A 38 -14.87 0.07 -7.35
C SER A 38 -15.33 -1.30 -7.83
N GLN A 39 -16.49 -1.76 -7.37
CA GLN A 39 -16.98 -3.12 -7.62
C GLN A 39 -15.98 -4.20 -7.17
N ALA A 40 -15.28 -3.95 -6.05
CA ALA A 40 -14.36 -4.92 -5.49
C ALA A 40 -15.10 -6.16 -4.98
N ASP A 41 -14.59 -7.35 -5.28
CA ASP A 41 -15.22 -8.62 -4.89
C ASP A 41 -15.04 -8.91 -3.40
N TYR A 42 -13.88 -8.56 -2.84
CA TYR A 42 -13.51 -8.87 -1.46
C TYR A 42 -12.84 -7.69 -0.76
N ILE A 43 -12.93 -7.68 0.56
CA ILE A 43 -12.16 -6.82 1.45
C ILE A 43 -11.19 -7.71 2.23
N ILE A 44 -9.92 -7.34 2.31
CA ILE A 44 -8.98 -7.95 3.25
C ILE A 44 -8.88 -7.04 4.47
N ALA A 45 -9.20 -7.57 5.64
CA ALA A 45 -9.23 -6.84 6.90
C ALA A 45 -8.69 -7.72 8.04
N ASN A 46 -8.67 -7.18 9.26
CA ASN A 46 -8.29 -7.92 10.47
C ASN A 46 -9.47 -8.70 11.10
N GLU A 47 -10.64 -8.67 10.47
CA GLU A 47 -11.84 -9.35 10.94
C GLU A 47 -12.63 -9.90 9.77
N SER A 48 -13.17 -11.11 9.91
CA SER A 48 -14.05 -11.73 8.93
C SER A 48 -15.42 -11.05 8.91
N GLY A 49 -16.01 -10.92 7.73
CA GLY A 49 -17.34 -10.34 7.55
C GLY A 49 -17.97 -10.74 6.21
N GLU A 50 -19.09 -10.16 5.88
CA GLU A 50 -19.68 -10.34 4.56
C GLU A 50 -18.74 -9.74 3.50
N ASN A 51 -18.24 -10.59 2.59
CA ASN A 51 -17.21 -10.25 1.59
C ASN A 51 -15.86 -9.77 2.19
N SER A 52 -15.63 -9.99 3.49
CA SER A 52 -14.38 -9.67 4.16
C SER A 52 -13.61 -10.95 4.50
N LEU A 53 -12.34 -10.97 4.09
CA LEU A 53 -11.38 -12.03 4.36
C LEU A 53 -10.44 -11.59 5.49
N ASP A 54 -10.35 -12.40 6.54
CA ASP A 54 -9.41 -12.14 7.63
C ASP A 54 -8.00 -12.47 7.19
N ILE A 55 -7.09 -11.49 7.25
CA ILE A 55 -5.70 -11.65 6.84
C ILE A 55 -4.97 -12.71 7.66
N GLU A 56 -5.25 -12.81 8.97
CA GLU A 56 -4.59 -13.81 9.82
C GLU A 56 -5.03 -15.24 9.48
N GLU A 57 -6.28 -15.42 9.07
CA GLU A 57 -6.75 -16.72 8.58
C GLU A 57 -6.12 -17.07 7.24
N LEU A 58 -6.08 -16.12 6.30
CA LEU A 58 -5.42 -16.31 5.01
C LEU A 58 -3.92 -16.69 5.18
N LEU A 59 -3.23 -16.06 6.11
CA LEU A 59 -1.81 -16.37 6.38
C LEU A 59 -1.61 -17.76 7.00
N LYS A 60 -2.58 -18.27 7.75
CA LYS A 60 -2.51 -19.66 8.32
C LYS A 60 -2.75 -20.74 7.26
N GLU A 61 -3.63 -20.46 6.30
CA GLU A 61 -4.02 -21.42 5.26
C GLU A 61 -3.13 -21.35 4.02
N GLY A 62 -2.37 -20.28 3.87
CA GLY A 62 -1.52 -20.04 2.72
C GLY A 62 -0.36 -21.04 2.58
N ASN A 63 0.07 -21.25 1.35
CA ASN A 63 1.32 -21.96 1.07
C ASN A 63 2.40 -20.95 0.61
N SER A 64 3.67 -21.39 0.64
CA SER A 64 4.82 -20.55 0.25
C SER A 64 5.11 -20.56 -1.25
N GLU A 65 4.37 -21.32 -2.03
CA GLU A 65 4.57 -21.43 -3.47
C GLU A 65 4.07 -20.18 -4.19
N ASN A 66 4.77 -19.77 -5.24
CA ASN A 66 4.24 -18.73 -6.11
C ASN A 66 3.09 -19.32 -6.95
N PRO A 67 1.95 -18.62 -7.01
CA PRO A 67 0.86 -19.06 -7.87
C PRO A 67 1.27 -18.97 -9.35
N ASP A 68 0.84 -19.97 -10.14
CA ASP A 68 1.06 -19.99 -11.60
C ASP A 68 -0.03 -19.17 -12.30
N VAL A 69 0.02 -17.85 -12.10
CA VAL A 69 -0.91 -16.90 -12.68
C VAL A 69 -0.19 -16.06 -13.73
N ASN A 70 -0.77 -16.01 -14.93
CA ASN A 70 -0.27 -15.15 -16.00
C ASN A 70 -0.88 -13.76 -15.84
N VAL A 71 -0.06 -12.74 -15.70
CA VAL A 71 -0.45 -11.34 -15.57
C VAL A 71 0.08 -10.57 -16.77
N ASP A 72 -0.81 -9.88 -17.49
CA ASP A 72 -0.41 -9.00 -18.59
C ASP A 72 0.05 -7.64 -18.06
N SER A 73 0.94 -7.01 -18.79
CA SER A 73 1.45 -5.67 -18.45
C SER A 73 0.36 -4.59 -18.41
N ASP A 74 -0.71 -4.78 -19.15
CA ASP A 74 -1.87 -3.89 -19.22
C ASP A 74 -2.96 -4.22 -18.19
N ASP A 75 -2.83 -5.33 -17.44
CA ASP A 75 -3.74 -5.65 -16.36
C ASP A 75 -3.65 -4.61 -15.24
N LEU A 76 -4.80 -4.37 -14.60
CA LEU A 76 -4.90 -3.45 -13.47
C LEU A 76 -4.12 -4.00 -12.26
N ALA A 77 -3.25 -3.20 -11.70
CA ALA A 77 -2.49 -3.55 -10.50
C ALA A 77 -3.09 -2.93 -9.23
N TYR A 78 -3.49 -1.68 -9.30
CA TYR A 78 -4.16 -1.02 -8.18
C TYR A 78 -5.00 0.17 -8.62
N MET A 79 -5.89 0.61 -7.72
CA MET A 79 -6.68 1.83 -7.89
C MET A 79 -6.61 2.67 -6.61
N ILE A 80 -6.27 3.95 -6.74
CA ILE A 80 -6.32 4.91 -5.63
C ILE A 80 -7.42 5.93 -5.85
N TYR A 81 -8.20 6.19 -4.79
CA TYR A 81 -9.26 7.18 -4.82
C TYR A 81 -8.76 8.55 -4.37
N THR A 82 -8.86 9.52 -5.26
CA THR A 82 -8.52 10.92 -5.01
C THR A 82 -9.78 11.79 -4.84
N SER A 83 -9.63 12.94 -4.19
CA SER A 83 -10.73 13.92 -4.07
C SER A 83 -11.09 14.46 -5.46
N GLY A 84 -12.31 14.17 -5.93
CA GLY A 84 -12.80 14.68 -7.19
C GLY A 84 -13.24 16.14 -7.11
N SER A 85 -13.04 16.90 -8.19
CA SER A 85 -13.51 18.28 -8.32
C SER A 85 -15.03 18.44 -8.24
N THR A 86 -15.77 17.34 -8.38
CA THR A 86 -17.24 17.26 -8.33
C THR A 86 -17.78 16.85 -6.95
N GLY A 87 -16.91 16.70 -5.95
CA GLY A 87 -17.28 16.30 -4.58
C GLY A 87 -17.14 14.79 -4.31
N ASN A 88 -17.38 13.94 -5.30
CA ASN A 88 -17.21 12.49 -5.14
C ASN A 88 -15.78 12.05 -5.45
N PRO A 89 -15.19 11.11 -4.68
CA PRO A 89 -13.89 10.54 -4.97
C PRO A 89 -13.86 9.87 -6.36
N LYS A 90 -12.70 9.98 -7.03
CA LYS A 90 -12.44 9.34 -8.32
C LYS A 90 -11.33 8.32 -8.19
N GLY A 91 -11.57 7.11 -8.70
CA GLY A 91 -10.58 6.05 -8.77
C GLY A 91 -9.60 6.27 -9.94
N VAL A 92 -8.32 6.34 -9.62
CA VAL A 92 -7.23 6.38 -10.61
C VAL A 92 -6.66 4.98 -10.74
N MET A 93 -6.79 4.39 -11.92
CA MET A 93 -6.37 3.02 -12.23
C MET A 93 -4.91 3.00 -12.71
N ILE A 94 -4.11 2.11 -12.13
CA ILE A 94 -2.69 1.93 -12.46
C ILE A 94 -2.46 0.48 -12.88
N CYS A 95 -1.87 0.29 -14.05
CA CYS A 95 -1.55 -1.04 -14.59
C CYS A 95 -0.17 -1.53 -14.15
N HIS A 96 0.07 -2.84 -14.28
CA HIS A 96 1.35 -3.47 -13.94
C HIS A 96 2.54 -2.82 -14.66
N LYS A 97 2.41 -2.45 -15.95
CA LYS A 97 3.47 -1.74 -16.70
C LYS A 97 3.91 -0.42 -16.05
N ASN A 98 2.98 0.30 -15.40
CA ASN A 98 3.30 1.57 -14.75
C ASN A 98 4.19 1.31 -13.51
N ILE A 99 3.84 0.31 -12.69
CA ILE A 99 4.63 -0.11 -11.54
C ILE A 99 6.01 -0.59 -11.98
N CYS A 100 6.07 -1.48 -12.98
CA CYS A 100 7.34 -2.00 -13.48
C CYS A 100 8.27 -0.89 -14.00
N ASN A 101 7.72 0.09 -14.72
CA ASN A 101 8.49 1.24 -15.20
C ASN A 101 9.05 2.08 -14.04
N GLN A 102 8.23 2.28 -12.99
CA GLN A 102 8.64 3.01 -11.80
C GLN A 102 9.74 2.25 -11.03
N ALA A 103 9.54 0.95 -10.79
CA ALA A 103 10.46 0.10 -10.06
C ALA A 103 11.82 -0.10 -10.77
N GLN A 104 11.83 -0.06 -12.11
CA GLN A 104 13.04 -0.16 -12.92
C GLN A 104 13.85 1.14 -12.99
N ASN A 105 13.25 2.25 -12.57
CA ASN A 105 13.96 3.53 -12.55
C ASN A 105 14.88 3.54 -11.32
N PRO A 106 16.22 3.38 -11.50
CA PRO A 106 17.13 3.28 -10.36
C PRO A 106 17.20 4.63 -9.63
N LYS A 107 16.24 4.87 -8.76
CA LYS A 107 16.31 5.99 -7.81
C LYS A 107 17.48 5.79 -6.81
N SER A 108 18.12 4.62 -6.82
CA SER A 108 18.77 4.11 -5.64
C SER A 108 20.27 4.16 -5.67
N THR A 109 20.78 5.22 -5.08
CA THR A 109 22.07 5.20 -4.40
C THR A 109 21.91 4.94 -2.88
N TYR A 110 20.74 4.44 -2.44
CA TYR A 110 20.41 4.22 -1.02
C TYR A 110 19.96 2.78 -0.76
N ASP A 111 20.19 2.30 0.46
CA ASP A 111 19.91 0.92 0.88
C ASP A 111 18.64 0.81 1.75
N SER A 112 18.09 1.93 2.22
CA SER A 112 16.93 1.93 3.11
C SER A 112 16.03 3.15 2.93
N LEU A 113 14.71 2.90 3.04
CA LEU A 113 13.66 3.90 2.91
C LEU A 113 12.66 3.80 4.07
N LEU A 114 12.29 4.95 4.65
CA LEU A 114 11.24 5.05 5.65
C LEU A 114 9.93 5.54 5.02
N CYS A 115 8.93 4.66 4.97
CA CYS A 115 7.59 4.96 4.49
C CYS A 115 6.69 5.43 5.64
N ILE A 116 6.32 6.71 5.62
CA ILE A 116 5.39 7.34 6.59
C ILE A 116 4.07 7.78 5.95
N THR A 117 3.94 7.70 4.64
CA THR A 117 2.76 8.13 3.90
C THR A 117 1.65 7.09 4.04
N THR A 118 0.39 7.54 4.23
CA THR A 118 -0.75 6.60 4.30
C THR A 118 -0.89 5.81 3.00
N ILE A 119 -1.32 4.55 3.12
CA ILE A 119 -1.46 3.64 1.98
C ILE A 119 -2.44 4.12 0.91
N SER A 120 -3.31 5.05 1.24
CA SER A 120 -4.27 5.65 0.31
C SER A 120 -3.66 6.68 -0.65
N PHE A 121 -2.34 6.92 -0.57
CA PHE A 121 -1.60 7.77 -1.50
C PHE A 121 -0.61 6.93 -2.33
N ASP A 122 -0.45 7.30 -3.58
CA ASP A 122 0.44 6.65 -4.55
C ASP A 122 1.91 6.61 -4.10
N VAL A 123 2.39 7.65 -3.42
CA VAL A 123 3.73 7.70 -2.84
C VAL A 123 4.01 6.49 -1.94
N SER A 124 3.06 6.08 -1.09
CA SER A 124 3.27 4.91 -0.22
C SER A 124 3.34 3.60 -1.00
N VAL A 125 2.56 3.48 -2.07
CA VAL A 125 2.60 2.30 -2.96
C VAL A 125 3.94 2.27 -3.69
N ASP A 126 4.43 3.42 -4.18
CA ASP A 126 5.74 3.54 -4.81
C ASP A 126 6.87 3.18 -3.82
N ASP A 127 6.85 3.74 -2.61
CA ASP A 127 7.81 3.43 -1.55
C ASP A 127 7.90 1.91 -1.29
N ILE A 128 6.75 1.26 -1.14
CA ILE A 128 6.66 -0.17 -0.85
C ILE A 128 7.17 -1.00 -2.04
N LEU A 129 6.60 -0.81 -3.22
CA LEU A 129 6.88 -1.66 -4.37
C LEU A 129 8.30 -1.43 -4.90
N THR A 130 8.76 -0.16 -4.95
CA THR A 130 10.13 0.15 -5.36
C THR A 130 11.16 -0.40 -4.39
N SER A 131 10.94 -0.25 -3.07
CA SER A 131 11.85 -0.83 -2.07
C SER A 131 11.97 -2.33 -2.21
N LEU A 132 10.84 -3.05 -2.28
CA LEU A 132 10.85 -4.51 -2.35
C LEU A 132 11.41 -5.02 -3.67
N SER A 133 11.11 -4.37 -4.80
CA SER A 133 11.59 -4.78 -6.13
C SER A 133 13.10 -4.57 -6.29
N ASN A 134 13.68 -3.62 -5.56
CA ASN A 134 15.11 -3.31 -5.62
C ASN A 134 15.91 -3.89 -4.43
N GLY A 135 15.28 -4.68 -3.56
CA GLY A 135 15.96 -5.31 -2.41
C GLY A 135 16.36 -4.33 -1.32
N LEU A 136 15.69 -3.16 -1.22
CA LEU A 136 15.96 -2.17 -0.20
C LEU A 136 15.32 -2.58 1.13
N LYS A 137 15.87 -2.09 2.23
CA LYS A 137 15.25 -2.18 3.55
C LYS A 137 14.08 -1.19 3.62
N LEU A 138 12.86 -1.69 3.56
CA LEU A 138 11.66 -0.90 3.81
C LEU A 138 11.41 -0.80 5.33
N ILE A 139 11.37 0.41 5.86
CA ILE A 139 10.98 0.71 7.24
C ILE A 139 9.56 1.29 7.17
N LEU A 140 8.60 0.55 7.71
CA LEU A 140 7.20 0.96 7.70
C LEU A 140 6.83 1.53 9.06
N ALA A 141 6.56 2.84 9.13
CA ALA A 141 6.08 3.46 10.35
C ALA A 141 4.63 3.05 10.64
N ASP A 142 4.33 2.72 11.90
CA ASP A 142 2.97 2.49 12.37
C ASP A 142 2.21 3.82 12.57
N ASP A 143 0.91 3.71 12.89
CA ASP A 143 0.06 4.90 13.01
C ASP A 143 0.44 5.81 14.19
N ILE A 144 0.99 5.25 15.27
CA ILE A 144 1.47 6.02 16.41
C ILE A 144 2.74 6.78 16.04
N GLN A 145 3.69 6.12 15.39
CA GLN A 145 4.94 6.71 14.92
C GLN A 145 4.70 7.81 13.89
N ILE A 146 3.69 7.63 13.03
CA ILE A 146 3.31 8.66 12.06
C ILE A 146 2.75 9.90 12.75
N ARG A 147 1.94 9.75 13.80
CA ARG A 147 1.21 10.88 14.44
C ARG A 147 2.00 11.59 15.52
N THR A 148 3.00 10.92 16.07
CA THR A 148 3.73 11.39 17.26
C THR A 148 5.18 11.67 16.91
N ILE A 149 5.56 12.95 16.87
CA ILE A 149 6.93 13.37 16.50
C ILE A 149 8.01 12.66 17.33
N PRO A 150 7.91 12.53 18.67
CA PRO A 150 8.93 11.81 19.44
C PRO A 150 9.11 10.34 19.03
N GLU A 151 8.02 9.62 18.71
CA GLU A 151 8.10 8.24 18.28
C GLU A 151 8.67 8.13 16.85
N LEU A 152 8.35 9.07 15.97
CA LEU A 152 8.95 9.14 14.64
C LEU A 152 10.47 9.39 14.72
N ILE A 153 10.91 10.32 15.56
CA ILE A 153 12.33 10.58 15.78
C ILE A 153 13.03 9.32 16.32
N LYS A 154 12.43 8.64 17.30
CA LYS A 154 12.95 7.40 17.83
C LYS A 154 13.09 6.32 16.76
N LEU A 155 12.08 6.15 15.90
CA LEU A 155 12.12 5.21 14.77
C LEU A 155 13.26 5.54 13.81
N ILE A 156 13.45 6.83 13.49
CA ILE A 156 14.54 7.31 12.64
C ILE A 156 15.91 7.03 13.30
N ASP A 157 16.06 7.34 14.57
CA ASP A 157 17.32 7.15 15.29
C ASP A 157 17.71 5.66 15.42
N GLU A 158 16.73 4.79 15.63
CA GLU A 158 16.95 3.35 15.76
C GLU A 158 17.28 2.69 14.40
N ASN A 159 16.62 3.12 13.34
CA ASN A 159 16.72 2.47 12.03
C ASN A 159 17.65 3.19 11.05
N LYS A 160 17.91 4.47 11.25
CA LYS A 160 18.78 5.33 10.42
C LYS A 160 18.47 5.19 8.93
N PRO A 161 17.21 5.45 8.51
CA PRO A 161 16.85 5.40 7.10
C PRO A 161 17.66 6.40 6.31
N GLU A 162 18.07 6.02 5.10
CA GLU A 162 18.80 6.92 4.21
C GLU A 162 17.88 7.86 3.45
N VAL A 163 16.62 7.41 3.24
CA VAL A 163 15.59 8.19 2.56
C VAL A 163 14.31 8.25 3.39
N LEU A 164 13.70 9.41 3.41
CA LEU A 164 12.37 9.70 3.90
C LEU A 164 11.69 10.65 2.93
N GLU A 165 10.59 10.22 2.30
CA GLU A 165 9.74 11.10 1.51
C GLU A 165 8.68 11.73 2.40
N ILE A 166 8.65 13.06 2.42
CA ILE A 166 7.78 13.85 3.29
C ILE A 166 7.25 15.08 2.58
N THR A 167 5.99 15.42 2.82
CA THR A 167 5.43 16.65 2.29
C THR A 167 5.99 17.89 3.03
N PRO A 168 6.16 19.03 2.34
CA PRO A 168 6.66 20.26 2.97
C PRO A 168 5.87 20.68 4.20
N SER A 169 4.54 20.52 4.17
CA SER A 169 3.66 20.86 5.30
C SER A 169 3.88 19.99 6.54
N ARG A 170 4.48 18.81 6.38
CA ARG A 170 4.77 17.91 7.49
C ARG A 170 6.20 18.09 7.99
N PHE A 171 7.06 18.70 7.18
CA PHE A 171 8.44 19.02 7.54
C PHE A 171 8.54 20.33 8.35
N ALA A 172 7.56 21.23 8.23
CA ALA A 172 7.50 22.51 8.94
C ALA A 172 6.95 22.37 10.35
#